data_3833c57a13efdbf507d342e8c95cd4ae
#
_entry.id   3833c57a13efdbf507d342e8c95cd4ae
#
_cell.length_a   1.000
_cell.length_b   1.000
_cell.length_c   1.000
_cell.angle_alpha   90.00
_cell.angle_beta   90.00
_cell.angle_gamma   90.00
#
_symmetry.space_group_name_H-M   'P 1'
#
loop_
_entity.id
_entity.type
_entity.pdbx_description
1 polymer ?
#
loop_
_entity_poly.entity_id
_entity_poly.type
_entity_poly.pdbx_seq_one_letter_code
_entity_poly.pdbx_strand_id
1 'polypeptide(L)'
;MSQPVRAAGGIVLRGEEADRSVALVHRPRYDDWSFPKGKLDDGEDDATAALREVEEETGLRCRLGPIVGTVTYRDRRGRPKVVRYFQMDADGGAFAPNPEVDELRWVPVEDAARLLSYAHDRRLLRRVLGGAPAYPLYIVRHAKAGIRAAWTAPDQERPLTRRGRKQARRLVERFQGLEIERIVSSPFLRCVQTVEPLGEARGLPVEAAPELREGAKVDDLLRALASFSDRPTVVCGHGTEIELMIDRLEGDGATIEGARGIAKGSVWVLDRDGGRVVAAHYLPAPPG
;
A
#
# COMPACT_ATOMS: atom_id res chain seq x y z
N MET A 1 -15.70 14.32 -2.84
CA MET A 1 -15.02 13.10 -2.30
C MET A 1 -14.30 13.52 -1.05
N SER A 2 -14.36 12.75 0.04
CA SER A 2 -13.56 13.05 1.22
C SER A 2 -12.09 12.86 0.88
N GLN A 3 -11.25 13.83 1.21
CA GLN A 3 -9.81 13.70 1.17
C GLN A 3 -9.39 12.47 2.00
N PRO A 4 -8.29 11.78 1.65
CA PRO A 4 -7.80 10.68 2.46
C PRO A 4 -7.47 11.19 3.87
N VAL A 5 -7.79 10.38 4.88
CA VAL A 5 -7.37 10.65 6.25
C VAL A 5 -5.86 10.53 6.29
N ARG A 6 -5.16 11.65 6.53
CA ARG A 6 -3.71 11.65 6.73
C ARG A 6 -3.38 11.25 8.15
N ALA A 7 -2.33 10.48 8.30
CA ALA A 7 -1.80 10.03 9.58
C ALA A 7 -0.27 9.92 9.50
N ALA A 8 0.38 9.97 10.65
CA ALA A 8 1.81 9.74 10.75
C ALA A 8 2.13 8.92 12.01
N GLY A 9 3.29 8.29 12.04
CA GLY A 9 3.72 7.48 13.17
C GLY A 9 5.20 7.15 13.14
N GLY A 10 5.65 6.40 14.15
CA GLY A 10 7.05 6.09 14.36
C GLY A 10 7.35 4.61 14.51
N ILE A 11 8.46 4.18 13.95
CA ILE A 11 9.12 2.92 14.27
C ILE A 11 10.20 3.28 15.29
N VAL A 12 9.83 3.16 16.57
CA VAL A 12 10.66 3.63 17.67
C VAL A 12 11.64 2.55 18.08
N LEU A 13 12.92 2.85 17.98
CA LEU A 13 14.03 1.96 18.30
C LEU A 13 14.72 2.37 19.59
N ARG A 14 15.33 1.42 20.28
CA ARG A 14 16.29 1.64 21.37
C ARG A 14 17.38 0.57 21.34
N GLY A 15 18.51 0.85 21.96
CA GLY A 15 19.68 -0.03 22.01
C GLY A 15 20.58 0.11 20.79
N GLU A 16 21.76 -0.50 20.89
CA GLU A 16 22.74 -0.58 19.82
C GLU A 16 22.39 -1.72 18.85
N GLU A 17 23.07 -1.79 17.71
CA GLU A 17 22.73 -2.69 16.61
C GLU A 17 22.58 -4.17 17.05
N ALA A 18 23.40 -4.63 17.99
CA ALA A 18 23.39 -6.01 18.48
C ALA A 18 22.21 -6.34 19.41
N ASP A 19 21.68 -5.34 20.16
CA ASP A 19 20.60 -5.53 21.14
C ASP A 19 19.40 -4.61 20.85
N ARG A 20 19.22 -4.27 19.57
CA ARG A 20 18.18 -3.33 19.17
C ARG A 20 16.79 -3.88 19.40
N SER A 21 15.96 -3.09 20.04
CA SER A 21 14.54 -3.39 20.27
C SER A 21 13.66 -2.31 19.64
N VAL A 22 12.45 -2.71 19.27
CA VAL A 22 11.44 -1.81 18.71
C VAL A 22 10.22 -1.76 19.63
N ALA A 23 9.64 -0.58 19.79
CA ALA A 23 8.40 -0.40 20.53
C ALA A 23 7.21 -0.81 19.68
N LEU A 24 6.40 -1.76 20.17
CA LEU A 24 5.12 -2.14 19.60
C LEU A 24 4.02 -1.79 20.59
N VAL A 25 2.88 -1.33 20.09
CA VAL A 25 1.71 -0.99 20.89
C VAL A 25 0.57 -1.96 20.64
N HIS A 26 -0.08 -2.40 21.71
CA HIS A 26 -1.34 -3.13 21.67
C HIS A 26 -2.51 -2.15 21.74
N ARG A 27 -3.46 -2.31 20.81
CA ARG A 27 -4.65 -1.45 20.75
C ARG A 27 -5.88 -2.27 21.11
N PRO A 28 -6.44 -2.13 22.31
CA PRO A 28 -7.53 -2.99 22.82
C PRO A 28 -8.77 -2.95 21.95
N ARG A 29 -9.06 -1.80 21.32
CA ARG A 29 -10.19 -1.65 20.39
C ARG A 29 -10.12 -2.54 19.16
N TYR A 30 -8.89 -2.91 18.73
CA TYR A 30 -8.61 -3.66 17.51
C TYR A 30 -8.10 -5.06 17.82
N ASP A 31 -7.66 -5.30 19.04
CA ASP A 31 -6.96 -6.51 19.49
C ASP A 31 -5.77 -6.82 18.57
N ASP A 32 -4.94 -5.79 18.33
CA ASP A 32 -3.82 -5.86 17.37
C ASP A 32 -2.54 -5.21 17.92
N TRP A 33 -1.41 -5.66 17.36
CA TRP A 33 -0.09 -5.11 17.59
C TRP A 33 0.38 -4.34 16.37
N SER A 34 0.78 -3.09 16.54
CA SER A 34 1.24 -2.21 15.46
C SER A 34 2.28 -1.20 15.95
N PHE A 35 2.81 -0.41 15.04
CA PHE A 35 3.57 0.78 15.40
C PHE A 35 2.65 1.92 15.85
N PRO A 36 3.08 2.77 16.80
CA PRO A 36 2.31 3.93 17.23
C PRO A 36 2.10 4.93 16.09
N LYS A 37 0.89 5.45 15.96
CA LYS A 37 0.49 6.36 14.87
C LYS A 37 -0.88 6.96 15.08
N GLY A 38 -1.09 8.17 14.68
CA GLY A 38 -2.41 8.77 14.67
C GLY A 38 -2.63 9.77 13.54
N LYS A 39 -3.69 10.54 13.60
CA LYS A 39 -4.08 11.47 12.55
C LYS A 39 -3.32 12.78 12.68
N LEU A 40 -3.08 13.44 11.56
CA LEU A 40 -2.64 14.81 11.56
C LEU A 40 -3.74 15.74 12.04
N ASP A 41 -3.37 16.73 12.83
CA ASP A 41 -4.21 17.86 13.13
C ASP A 41 -4.25 18.86 11.95
N ASP A 42 -5.18 19.79 11.98
CA ASP A 42 -5.33 20.78 10.91
C ASP A 42 -4.08 21.67 10.81
N GLY A 43 -3.44 21.63 9.64
CA GLY A 43 -2.22 22.39 9.37
C GLY A 43 -0.92 21.74 9.85
N GLU A 44 -0.99 20.58 10.48
CA GLU A 44 0.17 19.85 10.97
C GLU A 44 0.92 19.14 9.82
N ASP A 45 2.23 19.12 9.87
CA ASP A 45 3.06 18.32 8.98
C ASP A 45 3.25 16.87 9.50
N ASP A 46 3.66 15.96 8.61
CA ASP A 46 3.77 14.54 8.95
C ASP A 46 4.83 14.26 10.03
N ALA A 47 5.91 15.05 10.12
CA ALA A 47 6.99 14.85 11.08
C ALA A 47 6.56 15.27 12.50
N THR A 48 5.91 16.41 12.61
CA THR A 48 5.34 16.91 13.86
C THR A 48 4.27 15.96 14.38
N ALA A 49 3.32 15.55 13.51
CA ALA A 49 2.29 14.59 13.85
C ALA A 49 2.86 13.27 14.35
N ALA A 50 3.90 12.75 13.68
CA ALA A 50 4.52 11.50 14.07
C ALA A 50 5.13 11.54 15.47
N LEU A 51 5.83 12.62 15.82
CA LEU A 51 6.41 12.80 17.16
C LEU A 51 5.32 12.93 18.22
N ARG A 52 4.30 13.77 17.99
CA ARG A 52 3.17 13.98 18.90
C ARG A 52 2.41 12.67 19.15
N GLU A 53 2.03 11.97 18.10
CA GLU A 53 1.25 10.72 18.20
C GLU A 53 2.04 9.60 18.91
N VAL A 54 3.35 9.49 18.64
CA VAL A 54 4.21 8.56 19.36
C VAL A 54 4.24 8.90 20.85
N GLU A 55 4.39 10.18 21.22
CA GLU A 55 4.39 10.61 22.62
C GLU A 55 3.02 10.39 23.29
N GLU A 56 1.91 10.72 22.62
CA GLU A 56 0.55 10.54 23.13
C GLU A 56 0.19 9.05 23.34
N GLU A 57 0.52 8.18 22.39
CA GLU A 57 0.20 6.75 22.47
C GLU A 57 1.16 5.99 23.41
N THR A 58 2.40 6.45 23.55
CA THR A 58 3.44 5.65 24.23
C THR A 58 4.11 6.36 25.44
N GLY A 59 3.95 7.64 25.60
CA GLY A 59 4.70 8.43 26.61
C GLY A 59 6.19 8.54 26.30
N LEU A 60 6.66 8.06 25.17
CA LEU A 60 8.06 8.11 24.79
C LEU A 60 8.39 9.42 24.08
N ARG A 61 9.46 10.08 24.51
CA ARG A 61 10.09 11.16 23.76
C ARG A 61 11.08 10.55 22.78
N CYS A 62 11.03 11.02 21.55
CA CYS A 62 11.80 10.43 20.47
C CYS A 62 12.55 11.50 19.66
N ARG A 63 13.70 11.12 19.16
CA ARG A 63 14.42 11.85 18.14
C ARG A 63 13.99 11.34 16.77
N LEU A 64 13.52 12.26 15.90
CA LEU A 64 13.06 11.96 14.56
C LEU A 64 14.25 11.56 13.67
N GLY A 65 14.09 10.47 12.96
CA GLY A 65 14.99 9.97 11.93
C GLY A 65 14.39 10.04 10.52
N PRO A 66 14.91 9.30 9.56
CA PRO A 66 14.47 9.34 8.17
C PRO A 66 13.05 8.76 7.99
N ILE A 67 12.41 9.12 6.87
CA ILE A 67 11.16 8.51 6.42
C ILE A 67 11.45 7.05 6.05
N VAL A 68 10.68 6.12 6.63
CA VAL A 68 10.76 4.68 6.33
C VAL A 68 9.84 4.31 5.18
N GLY A 69 8.66 4.91 5.12
CA GLY A 69 7.72 4.67 4.04
C GLY A 69 6.31 5.14 4.34
N THR A 70 5.43 4.91 3.36
CA THR A 70 4.01 5.25 3.44
C THR A 70 3.17 3.99 3.26
N VAL A 71 2.11 3.88 4.07
CA VAL A 71 1.14 2.79 4.01
C VAL A 71 -0.23 3.37 3.71
N THR A 72 -0.98 2.70 2.83
CA THR A 72 -2.34 3.10 2.50
C THR A 72 -3.30 1.94 2.71
N TYR A 73 -4.37 2.19 3.44
CA TYR A 73 -5.44 1.23 3.66
C TYR A 73 -6.78 1.94 3.84
N ARG A 74 -7.87 1.19 3.99
CA ARG A 74 -9.17 1.74 4.39
C ARG A 74 -9.37 1.57 5.89
N ASP A 75 -9.78 2.67 6.54
CA ASP A 75 -10.19 2.57 7.94
C ASP A 75 -11.55 1.81 8.08
N ARG A 76 -11.96 1.49 9.31
CA ARG A 76 -13.23 0.79 9.59
C ARG A 76 -14.47 1.52 9.06
N ARG A 77 -14.37 2.83 8.79
CA ARG A 77 -15.44 3.62 8.18
C ARG A 77 -15.37 3.60 6.65
N GLY A 78 -14.48 2.79 6.07
CA GLY A 78 -14.26 2.68 4.63
C GLY A 78 -13.53 3.88 4.00
N ARG A 79 -13.02 4.82 4.80
CA ARG A 79 -12.31 6.00 4.30
C ARG A 79 -10.87 5.64 3.93
N PRO A 80 -10.33 6.16 2.82
CA PRO A 80 -8.92 6.01 2.52
C PRO A 80 -8.09 6.64 3.65
N LYS A 81 -7.10 5.92 4.16
CA LYS A 81 -6.14 6.42 5.15
C LYS A 81 -4.73 6.24 4.60
N VAL A 82 -3.93 7.29 4.69
CA VAL A 82 -2.52 7.32 4.30
C VAL A 82 -1.71 7.59 5.56
N VAL A 83 -0.78 6.70 5.89
CA VAL A 83 0.06 6.81 7.09
C VAL A 83 1.52 6.89 6.66
N ARG A 84 2.23 7.97 7.04
CA ARG A 84 3.67 8.11 6.85
C ARG A 84 4.40 7.70 8.11
N TYR A 85 5.39 6.82 7.97
CA TYR A 85 6.21 6.34 9.09
C TYR A 85 7.63 6.85 9.02
N PHE A 86 8.13 7.22 10.19
CA PHE A 86 9.51 7.65 10.40
C PHE A 86 10.24 6.63 11.30
N GLN A 87 11.52 6.42 11.06
CA GLN A 87 12.37 5.82 12.08
C GLN A 87 12.55 6.84 13.20
N MET A 88 12.55 6.37 14.43
CA MET A 88 12.77 7.20 15.61
C MET A 88 13.67 6.48 16.60
N ASP A 89 14.48 7.24 17.32
CA ASP A 89 15.25 6.75 18.46
C ASP A 89 14.63 7.25 19.76
N ALA A 90 14.34 6.34 20.69
CA ALA A 90 13.81 6.71 21.99
C ALA A 90 14.86 7.50 22.80
N ASP A 91 14.47 8.68 23.30
CA ASP A 91 15.32 9.61 24.05
C ASP A 91 14.78 9.84 25.48
N GLY A 92 13.90 8.97 25.96
CA GLY A 92 13.33 9.01 27.29
C GLY A 92 11.81 8.87 27.31
N GLY A 93 11.23 9.14 28.47
CA GLY A 93 9.79 8.96 28.70
C GLY A 93 9.46 7.59 29.30
N ALA A 94 8.22 7.40 29.68
CA ALA A 94 7.72 6.16 30.24
C ALA A 94 6.29 5.91 29.78
N PHE A 95 5.99 4.69 29.41
CA PHE A 95 4.64 4.29 29.03
C PHE A 95 3.70 4.25 30.24
N ALA A 96 2.49 4.78 30.02
CA ALA A 96 1.34 4.55 30.88
C ALA A 96 0.15 4.14 30.00
N PRO A 97 -0.62 3.12 30.37
CA PRO A 97 -1.79 2.71 29.61
C PRO A 97 -2.79 3.88 29.44
N ASN A 98 -3.36 3.96 28.24
CA ASN A 98 -4.35 4.99 27.88
C ASN A 98 -5.50 4.35 27.05
N PRO A 99 -6.57 5.07 26.71
CA PRO A 99 -7.72 4.51 26.01
C PRO A 99 -7.43 3.96 24.60
N GLU A 100 -6.33 4.37 23.98
CA GLU A 100 -5.94 3.92 22.63
C GLU A 100 -4.95 2.76 22.68
N VAL A 101 -4.06 2.74 23.70
CA VAL A 101 -3.00 1.76 23.89
C VAL A 101 -2.99 1.28 25.34
N ASP A 102 -3.27 0.00 25.56
CA ASP A 102 -3.25 -0.62 26.88
C ASP A 102 -1.92 -1.28 27.23
N GLU A 103 -1.12 -1.66 26.22
CA GLU A 103 0.19 -2.27 26.42
C GLU A 103 1.22 -1.75 25.41
N LEU A 104 2.44 -1.52 25.91
CA LEU A 104 3.63 -1.27 25.09
C LEU A 104 4.66 -2.37 25.38
N ARG A 105 5.19 -2.97 24.34
CA ARG A 105 6.29 -3.94 24.43
C ARG A 105 7.51 -3.45 23.68
N TRP A 106 8.65 -3.52 24.34
CA TRP A 106 9.93 -3.48 23.68
C TRP A 106 10.31 -4.91 23.25
N VAL A 107 10.30 -5.12 21.94
CA VAL A 107 10.52 -6.45 21.35
C VAL A 107 11.85 -6.43 20.60
N PRO A 108 12.73 -7.45 20.79
CA PRO A 108 13.90 -7.60 19.92
C PRO A 108 13.49 -7.53 18.46
N VAL A 109 14.25 -6.79 17.65
CA VAL A 109 13.84 -6.50 16.25
C VAL A 109 13.66 -7.77 15.42
N GLU A 110 14.41 -8.83 15.69
CA GLU A 110 14.32 -10.13 15.04
C GLU A 110 13.00 -10.87 15.36
N ASP A 111 12.39 -10.61 16.52
CA ASP A 111 11.15 -11.23 16.97
C ASP A 111 9.90 -10.39 16.65
N ALA A 112 10.08 -9.09 16.46
CA ALA A 112 8.98 -8.15 16.32
C ALA A 112 8.05 -8.49 15.13
N ALA A 113 8.59 -9.06 14.05
CA ALA A 113 7.79 -9.46 12.89
C ALA A 113 6.74 -10.54 13.24
N ARG A 114 6.95 -11.35 14.28
CA ARG A 114 5.99 -12.38 14.72
C ARG A 114 4.82 -11.80 15.49
N LEU A 115 5.06 -10.70 16.20
CA LEU A 115 4.03 -10.04 17.00
C LEU A 115 3.19 -9.05 16.17
N LEU A 116 3.78 -8.36 15.19
CA LEU A 116 3.09 -7.41 14.34
C LEU A 116 1.91 -8.06 13.60
N SER A 117 0.72 -7.49 13.76
CA SER A 117 -0.51 -8.01 13.17
C SER A 117 -0.59 -7.80 11.65
N TYR A 118 0.08 -6.78 11.11
CA TYR A 118 -0.09 -6.38 9.70
C TYR A 118 1.17 -6.61 8.86
N ALA A 119 0.97 -7.10 7.63
CA ALA A 119 2.07 -7.34 6.68
C ALA A 119 2.82 -6.05 6.31
N HIS A 120 2.10 -4.92 6.21
CA HIS A 120 2.73 -3.63 5.92
C HIS A 120 3.65 -3.15 7.05
N ASP A 121 3.33 -3.42 8.32
CA ASP A 121 4.20 -3.08 9.45
C ASP A 121 5.46 -3.95 9.44
N ARG A 122 5.33 -5.25 9.15
CA ARG A 122 6.49 -6.15 8.95
C ARG A 122 7.41 -5.69 7.83
N ARG A 123 6.84 -5.15 6.73
CA ARG A 123 7.63 -4.57 5.63
C ARG A 123 8.39 -3.33 6.06
N LEU A 124 7.76 -2.42 6.82
CA LEU A 124 8.40 -1.23 7.35
C LEU A 124 9.55 -1.58 8.30
N LEU A 125 9.34 -2.55 9.21
CA LEU A 125 10.38 -3.04 10.12
C LEU A 125 11.64 -3.47 9.35
N ARG A 126 11.47 -4.27 8.29
CA ARG A 126 12.62 -4.72 7.49
C ARG A 126 13.38 -3.59 6.82
N ARG A 127 12.70 -2.56 6.34
CA ARG A 127 13.38 -1.37 5.79
C ARG A 127 14.28 -0.70 6.81
N VAL A 128 13.82 -0.60 8.06
CA VAL A 128 14.60 -0.02 9.16
C VAL A 128 15.82 -0.86 9.49
N LEU A 129 15.73 -2.19 9.34
CA LEU A 129 16.81 -3.13 9.62
C LEU A 129 17.80 -3.29 8.46
N GLY A 130 17.75 -2.42 7.44
CA GLY A 130 18.64 -2.51 6.28
C GLY A 130 18.31 -3.67 5.33
N GLY A 131 17.15 -4.30 5.51
CA GLY A 131 16.64 -5.34 4.59
C GLY A 131 16.41 -4.79 3.18
N ALA A 132 16.51 -5.66 2.18
CA ALA A 132 16.22 -5.29 0.80
C ALA A 132 14.83 -4.60 0.71
N PRO A 133 14.71 -3.47 0.02
CA PRO A 133 13.45 -2.75 -0.07
C PRO A 133 12.37 -3.64 -0.66
N ALA A 134 11.30 -3.87 0.09
CA ALA A 134 10.12 -4.56 -0.40
C ALA A 134 9.07 -3.52 -0.79
N TYR A 135 9.03 -3.16 -2.05
CA TYR A 135 8.09 -2.16 -2.55
C TYR A 135 6.71 -2.78 -2.82
N PRO A 136 5.60 -2.07 -2.49
CA PRO A 136 4.27 -2.54 -2.83
C PRO A 136 4.07 -2.55 -4.36
N LEU A 137 3.28 -3.50 -4.84
CA LEU A 137 2.72 -3.46 -6.18
C LEU A 137 1.25 -3.03 -6.11
N TYR A 138 0.89 -2.09 -6.95
CA TYR A 138 -0.49 -1.60 -7.07
C TYR A 138 -1.10 -2.15 -8.36
N ILE A 139 -1.94 -3.17 -8.26
CA ILE A 139 -2.55 -3.84 -9.41
C ILE A 139 -3.89 -3.18 -9.72
N VAL A 140 -3.95 -2.45 -10.82
CA VAL A 140 -5.13 -1.70 -11.26
C VAL A 140 -5.89 -2.50 -12.29
N ARG A 141 -7.18 -2.78 -12.05
CA ARG A 141 -8.05 -3.22 -13.13
C ARG A 141 -8.39 -2.04 -14.03
N HIS A 142 -8.29 -2.20 -15.37
CA HIS A 142 -8.65 -1.13 -16.29
C HIS A 142 -10.05 -0.55 -15.98
N ALA A 143 -10.22 0.76 -16.19
CA ALA A 143 -11.46 1.50 -15.99
C ALA A 143 -12.54 1.09 -17.00
N LYS A 144 -13.74 1.66 -16.91
CA LYS A 144 -14.87 1.28 -17.76
C LYS A 144 -14.60 1.57 -19.23
N ALA A 145 -14.44 0.52 -20.03
CA ALA A 145 -14.33 0.58 -21.49
C ALA A 145 -15.70 0.43 -22.16
N GLY A 146 -15.75 0.65 -23.46
CA GLY A 146 -16.92 0.43 -24.30
C GLY A 146 -17.45 -1.02 -24.25
N ILE A 147 -18.63 -1.24 -24.75
CA ILE A 147 -19.28 -2.58 -24.80
C ILE A 147 -18.57 -3.39 -25.89
N ARG A 148 -18.03 -4.58 -25.49
CA ARG A 148 -17.29 -5.47 -26.41
C ARG A 148 -18.12 -5.88 -27.62
N ALA A 149 -19.37 -6.28 -27.41
CA ALA A 149 -20.26 -6.74 -28.47
C ALA A 149 -20.63 -5.63 -29.50
N ALA A 150 -20.48 -4.36 -29.13
CA ALA A 150 -20.75 -3.22 -30.02
C ALA A 150 -19.45 -2.65 -30.65
N TRP A 151 -18.29 -3.22 -30.36
CA TRP A 151 -17.00 -2.80 -30.87
C TRP A 151 -16.61 -3.62 -32.09
N THR A 152 -16.36 -2.99 -33.22
CA THR A 152 -16.12 -3.65 -34.53
C THR A 152 -14.65 -3.73 -34.94
N ALA A 153 -13.78 -2.94 -34.30
CA ALA A 153 -12.33 -3.00 -34.50
C ALA A 153 -11.69 -4.04 -33.54
N PRO A 154 -10.39 -4.31 -33.66
CA PRO A 154 -9.68 -5.19 -32.73
C PRO A 154 -9.91 -4.82 -31.26
N ASP A 155 -10.21 -5.79 -30.38
CA ASP A 155 -10.55 -5.51 -28.98
C ASP A 155 -9.42 -4.81 -28.21
N GLN A 156 -8.17 -4.94 -28.68
CA GLN A 156 -7.02 -4.23 -28.15
C GLN A 156 -7.17 -2.72 -28.26
N GLU A 157 -7.82 -2.22 -29.29
CA GLU A 157 -8.03 -0.80 -29.57
C GLU A 157 -9.29 -0.22 -28.91
N ARG A 158 -10.07 -1.04 -28.20
CA ARG A 158 -11.32 -0.61 -27.55
C ARG A 158 -11.02 0.38 -26.41
N PRO A 159 -11.48 1.66 -26.52
CA PRO A 159 -11.10 2.70 -25.58
C PRO A 159 -11.97 2.74 -24.33
N LEU A 160 -11.55 3.54 -23.36
CA LEU A 160 -12.38 3.90 -22.21
C LEU A 160 -13.61 4.71 -22.63
N THR A 161 -14.72 4.47 -21.94
CA THR A 161 -15.90 5.36 -22.01
C THR A 161 -15.62 6.70 -21.31
N ARG A 162 -16.53 7.68 -21.47
CA ARG A 162 -16.48 8.94 -20.71
C ARG A 162 -16.41 8.69 -19.19
N ARG A 163 -17.18 7.71 -18.69
CA ARG A 163 -17.14 7.29 -17.28
C ARG A 163 -15.79 6.67 -16.92
N GLY A 164 -15.23 5.83 -17.79
CA GLY A 164 -13.91 5.24 -17.58
C GLY A 164 -12.80 6.28 -17.51
N ARG A 165 -12.80 7.27 -18.40
CA ARG A 165 -11.85 8.40 -18.34
C ARG A 165 -11.97 9.22 -17.05
N LYS A 166 -13.19 9.37 -16.51
CA LYS A 166 -13.39 10.00 -15.20
C LYS A 166 -12.81 9.13 -14.07
N GLN A 167 -12.98 7.81 -14.13
CA GLN A 167 -12.34 6.88 -13.17
C GLN A 167 -10.80 6.97 -13.23
N ALA A 168 -10.22 7.00 -14.45
CA ALA A 168 -8.77 7.14 -14.65
C ALA A 168 -8.21 8.42 -13.99
N ARG A 169 -8.85 9.56 -14.20
CA ARG A 169 -8.46 10.82 -13.53
C ARG A 169 -8.54 10.73 -11.99
N ARG A 170 -9.53 10.03 -11.45
CA ARG A 170 -9.66 9.84 -9.99
C ARG A 170 -8.66 8.86 -9.41
N LEU A 171 -8.01 8.03 -10.23
CA LEU A 171 -6.88 7.24 -9.77
C LEU A 171 -5.70 8.14 -9.37
N VAL A 172 -5.49 9.28 -10.02
CA VAL A 172 -4.45 10.25 -9.65
C VAL A 172 -4.63 10.70 -8.18
N GLU A 173 -5.86 11.05 -7.80
CA GLU A 173 -6.18 11.44 -6.42
C GLU A 173 -5.99 10.27 -5.44
N ARG A 174 -6.30 9.04 -5.87
CA ARG A 174 -6.12 7.84 -5.05
C ARG A 174 -4.66 7.56 -4.72
N PHE A 175 -3.78 7.84 -5.65
CA PHE A 175 -2.35 7.64 -5.51
C PHE A 175 -1.62 8.88 -4.94
N GLN A 176 -2.36 9.93 -4.59
CA GLN A 176 -1.76 11.11 -3.96
C GLN A 176 -1.09 10.74 -2.63
N GLY A 177 0.14 11.20 -2.42
CA GLY A 177 0.93 10.90 -1.22
C GLY A 177 1.62 9.53 -1.24
N LEU A 178 1.38 8.65 -2.24
CA LEU A 178 2.13 7.41 -2.41
C LEU A 178 3.35 7.63 -3.28
N GLU A 179 4.44 6.96 -2.94
CA GLU A 179 5.60 6.84 -3.80
C GLU A 179 5.26 5.91 -4.96
N ILE A 180 5.42 6.39 -6.19
CA ILE A 180 5.29 5.62 -7.42
C ILE A 180 6.42 6.05 -8.32
N GLU A 181 7.23 5.08 -8.75
CA GLU A 181 8.41 5.30 -9.57
C GLU A 181 8.33 4.59 -10.92
N ARG A 182 7.32 3.72 -11.08
CA ARG A 182 7.12 2.97 -12.33
C ARG A 182 5.64 2.73 -12.59
N ILE A 183 5.25 2.82 -13.86
CA ILE A 183 3.89 2.50 -14.31
C ILE A 183 4.01 1.53 -15.49
N VAL A 184 3.44 0.33 -15.33
CA VAL A 184 3.45 -0.74 -16.34
C VAL A 184 2.01 -1.06 -16.72
N SER A 185 1.73 -1.29 -17.98
CA SER A 185 0.38 -1.55 -18.47
C SER A 185 0.34 -2.69 -19.47
N SER A 186 -0.75 -3.46 -19.45
CA SER A 186 -1.16 -4.21 -20.64
C SER A 186 -1.20 -3.27 -21.85
N PRO A 187 -0.77 -3.72 -23.05
CA PRO A 187 -0.76 -2.90 -24.26
C PRO A 187 -2.16 -2.55 -24.79
N PHE A 188 -3.23 -3.10 -24.18
CA PHE A 188 -4.60 -2.79 -24.57
C PHE A 188 -4.93 -1.33 -24.27
N LEU A 189 -5.49 -0.61 -25.24
CA LEU A 189 -5.76 0.83 -25.15
C LEU A 189 -6.50 1.23 -23.87
N ARG A 190 -7.50 0.45 -23.44
CA ARG A 190 -8.25 0.70 -22.20
C ARG A 190 -7.38 0.64 -20.94
N CYS A 191 -6.34 -0.20 -20.93
CA CYS A 191 -5.41 -0.29 -19.80
C CYS A 191 -4.46 0.91 -19.79
N VAL A 192 -3.86 1.24 -20.93
CA VAL A 192 -3.00 2.41 -21.09
C VAL A 192 -3.75 3.67 -20.68
N GLN A 193 -4.93 3.92 -21.25
CA GLN A 193 -5.77 5.09 -20.92
C GLN A 193 -6.22 5.14 -19.45
N THR A 194 -6.18 4.02 -18.73
CA THR A 194 -6.51 3.99 -17.30
C THR A 194 -5.42 4.61 -16.45
N VAL A 195 -4.15 4.39 -16.78
CA VAL A 195 -3.00 4.84 -15.97
C VAL A 195 -2.25 6.02 -16.58
N GLU A 196 -2.53 6.38 -17.83
CA GLU A 196 -1.94 7.53 -18.53
C GLU A 196 -2.07 8.85 -17.73
N PRO A 197 -3.25 9.22 -17.17
CA PRO A 197 -3.35 10.44 -16.36
C PRO A 197 -2.47 10.41 -15.10
N LEU A 198 -2.21 9.22 -14.55
CA LEU A 198 -1.29 9.07 -13.43
C LEU A 198 0.16 9.26 -13.89
N GLY A 199 0.52 8.71 -15.06
CA GLY A 199 1.82 8.91 -15.68
C GLY A 199 2.10 10.39 -15.93
N GLU A 200 1.17 11.10 -16.54
CA GLU A 200 1.25 12.56 -16.78
C GLU A 200 1.44 13.33 -15.46
N ALA A 201 0.63 13.03 -14.44
CA ALA A 201 0.69 13.71 -13.14
C ALA A 201 2.00 13.45 -12.36
N ARG A 202 2.71 12.36 -12.67
CA ARG A 202 3.96 11.95 -12.02
C ARG A 202 5.21 12.18 -12.88
N GLY A 203 5.06 12.57 -14.14
CA GLY A 203 6.17 12.66 -15.09
C GLY A 203 6.78 11.30 -15.41
N LEU A 204 6.00 10.22 -15.35
CA LEU A 204 6.44 8.85 -15.57
C LEU A 204 5.88 8.30 -16.90
N PRO A 205 6.69 7.60 -17.70
CA PRO A 205 6.19 6.88 -18.87
C PRO A 205 5.30 5.72 -18.46
N VAL A 206 4.33 5.37 -19.31
CA VAL A 206 3.58 4.12 -19.19
C VAL A 206 4.28 3.07 -20.03
N GLU A 207 4.94 2.13 -19.36
CA GLU A 207 5.64 1.01 -20.01
C GLU A 207 4.65 -0.05 -20.43
N ALA A 208 4.71 -0.50 -21.68
CA ALA A 208 3.88 -1.61 -22.17
C ALA A 208 4.53 -2.96 -21.83
N ALA A 209 3.74 -3.87 -21.22
CA ALA A 209 4.14 -5.23 -20.93
C ALA A 209 3.16 -6.24 -21.58
N PRO A 210 3.55 -6.91 -22.67
CA PRO A 210 2.70 -7.88 -23.34
C PRO A 210 2.22 -9.04 -22.46
N GLU A 211 2.96 -9.36 -21.41
CA GLU A 211 2.64 -10.38 -20.41
C GLU A 211 1.38 -10.06 -19.61
N LEU A 212 0.99 -8.78 -19.57
CA LEU A 212 -0.21 -8.30 -18.88
C LEU A 212 -1.47 -8.31 -19.76
N ARG A 213 -1.40 -8.87 -21.00
CA ARG A 213 -2.54 -8.89 -21.92
C ARG A 213 -3.70 -9.75 -21.39
N GLU A 214 -4.89 -9.48 -21.86
CA GLU A 214 -6.06 -10.33 -21.62
C GLU A 214 -5.80 -11.75 -22.16
N GLY A 215 -6.12 -12.78 -21.39
CA GLY A 215 -5.84 -14.16 -21.70
C GLY A 215 -4.41 -14.62 -21.37
N ALA A 216 -3.61 -13.81 -20.69
CA ALA A 216 -2.29 -14.24 -20.20
C ALA A 216 -2.42 -15.35 -19.15
N LYS A 217 -1.47 -16.30 -19.15
CA LYS A 217 -1.42 -17.33 -18.11
C LYS A 217 -0.99 -16.71 -16.78
N VAL A 218 -1.57 -17.20 -15.69
CA VAL A 218 -1.28 -16.70 -14.34
C VAL A 218 0.20 -16.79 -13.99
N ASP A 219 0.87 -17.88 -14.37
CA ASP A 219 2.30 -18.04 -14.09
C ASP A 219 3.18 -17.01 -14.83
N ASP A 220 2.79 -16.63 -16.08
CA ASP A 220 3.49 -15.58 -16.83
C ASP A 220 3.28 -14.22 -16.18
N LEU A 221 2.06 -13.95 -15.73
CA LEU A 221 1.72 -12.74 -14.99
C LEU A 221 2.50 -12.63 -13.69
N LEU A 222 2.57 -13.69 -12.88
CA LEU A 222 3.30 -13.70 -11.61
C LEU A 222 4.81 -13.50 -11.83
N ARG A 223 5.39 -14.09 -12.89
CA ARG A 223 6.80 -13.84 -13.25
C ARG A 223 7.04 -12.38 -13.66
N ALA A 224 6.13 -11.80 -14.46
CA ALA A 224 6.22 -10.38 -14.82
C ALA A 224 6.14 -9.49 -13.58
N LEU A 225 5.21 -9.76 -12.65
CA LEU A 225 5.09 -9.00 -11.40
C LEU A 225 6.35 -9.12 -10.51
N ALA A 226 6.99 -10.26 -10.50
CA ALA A 226 8.26 -10.45 -9.79
C ALA A 226 9.37 -9.55 -10.36
N SER A 227 9.41 -9.35 -11.69
CA SER A 227 10.38 -8.47 -12.34
C SER A 227 10.13 -6.97 -12.11
N PHE A 228 8.93 -6.58 -11.65
CA PHE A 228 8.59 -5.19 -11.32
C PHE A 228 8.83 -4.86 -9.84
N SER A 229 9.66 -5.63 -9.17
CA SER A 229 9.79 -5.62 -7.72
C SER A 229 10.84 -4.67 -7.14
N ASP A 230 11.61 -4.03 -7.98
CA ASP A 230 12.75 -3.19 -7.64
C ASP A 230 12.37 -1.79 -7.12
N ARG A 231 11.13 -1.37 -7.34
CA ARG A 231 10.61 -0.04 -6.96
C ARG A 231 9.09 -0.02 -6.80
N PRO A 232 8.49 1.03 -6.18
CA PRO A 232 7.04 1.17 -6.08
C PRO A 232 6.41 1.24 -7.48
N THR A 233 5.63 0.23 -7.85
CA THR A 233 5.13 0.07 -9.23
C THR A 233 3.61 -0.03 -9.27
N VAL A 234 3.00 0.72 -10.20
CA VAL A 234 1.60 0.56 -10.61
C VAL A 234 1.53 -0.33 -11.84
N VAL A 235 0.71 -1.36 -11.80
CA VAL A 235 0.51 -2.31 -12.91
C VAL A 235 -0.95 -2.30 -13.32
N CYS A 236 -1.26 -2.05 -14.59
CA CYS A 236 -2.63 -2.06 -15.10
C CYS A 236 -2.90 -3.28 -15.98
N GLY A 237 -3.96 -4.02 -15.64
CA GLY A 237 -4.35 -5.24 -16.35
C GLY A 237 -5.86 -5.47 -16.39
N HIS A 238 -6.24 -6.73 -16.59
CA HIS A 238 -7.61 -7.16 -16.86
C HIS A 238 -8.21 -7.92 -15.67
N GLY A 239 -9.55 -7.98 -15.61
CA GLY A 239 -10.26 -8.47 -14.44
C GLY A 239 -10.05 -9.95 -14.16
N THR A 240 -10.21 -10.78 -15.16
CA THR A 240 -10.07 -12.24 -15.02
C THR A 240 -8.67 -12.64 -14.58
N GLU A 241 -7.64 -12.03 -15.18
CA GLU A 241 -6.24 -12.30 -14.87
C GLU A 241 -5.89 -11.86 -13.45
N ILE A 242 -6.41 -10.71 -13.00
CA ILE A 242 -6.21 -10.23 -11.63
C ILE A 242 -6.90 -11.15 -10.63
N GLU A 243 -8.13 -11.60 -10.92
CA GLU A 243 -8.87 -12.52 -10.05
C GLU A 243 -8.12 -13.85 -9.88
N LEU A 244 -7.74 -14.48 -10.99
CA LEU A 244 -6.95 -15.72 -10.98
C LEU A 244 -5.60 -15.54 -10.27
N MET A 245 -4.96 -14.40 -10.42
CA MET A 245 -3.71 -14.07 -9.72
C MET A 245 -3.94 -14.00 -8.20
N ILE A 246 -4.99 -13.32 -7.74
CA ILE A 246 -5.30 -13.22 -6.31
C ILE A 246 -5.61 -14.58 -5.71
N ASP A 247 -6.39 -15.41 -6.41
CA ASP A 247 -6.70 -16.78 -5.97
C ASP A 247 -5.43 -17.64 -5.87
N ARG A 248 -4.51 -17.50 -6.83
CA ARG A 248 -3.24 -18.21 -6.79
C ARG A 248 -2.35 -17.73 -5.66
N LEU A 249 -2.23 -16.40 -5.43
CA LEU A 249 -1.45 -15.84 -4.32
C LEU A 249 -1.97 -16.30 -2.96
N GLU A 250 -3.30 -16.37 -2.78
CA GLU A 250 -3.90 -16.91 -1.57
C GLU A 250 -3.58 -18.40 -1.40
N GLY A 251 -3.72 -19.21 -2.47
CA GLY A 251 -3.32 -20.61 -2.47
C GLY A 251 -1.84 -20.84 -2.14
N ASP A 252 -0.98 -19.90 -2.53
CA ASP A 252 0.46 -19.91 -2.21
C ASP A 252 0.77 -19.34 -0.81
N GLY A 253 -0.28 -19.01 0.00
CA GLY A 253 -0.19 -18.60 1.39
C GLY A 253 -0.11 -17.10 1.65
N ALA A 254 -0.47 -16.25 0.67
CA ALA A 254 -0.65 -14.82 0.93
C ALA A 254 -1.97 -14.56 1.68
N THR A 255 -1.94 -13.66 2.65
CA THR A 255 -3.14 -13.25 3.40
C THR A 255 -3.97 -12.26 2.58
N ILE A 256 -5.25 -12.55 2.37
CA ILE A 256 -6.18 -11.58 1.76
C ILE A 256 -6.87 -10.78 2.85
N GLU A 257 -6.52 -9.50 2.95
CA GLU A 257 -7.02 -8.59 3.98
C GLU A 257 -8.29 -7.87 3.51
N GLY A 258 -9.37 -8.02 4.27
CA GLY A 258 -10.63 -7.30 4.05
C GLY A 258 -11.48 -7.85 2.90
N ALA A 259 -12.22 -6.96 2.23
CA ALA A 259 -13.16 -7.36 1.19
C ALA A 259 -12.46 -7.79 -0.10
N ARG A 260 -13.03 -8.75 -0.81
CA ARG A 260 -12.65 -9.10 -2.18
C ARG A 260 -13.44 -8.29 -3.20
N GLY A 261 -12.84 -8.02 -4.32
CA GLY A 261 -13.51 -7.33 -5.41
C GLY A 261 -12.66 -7.18 -6.66
N ILE A 262 -13.34 -6.93 -7.76
CA ILE A 262 -12.71 -6.79 -9.08
C ILE A 262 -13.44 -5.71 -9.90
N ALA A 263 -13.90 -4.63 -9.28
CA ALA A 263 -14.58 -3.55 -9.99
C ALA A 263 -13.65 -2.83 -10.98
N LYS A 264 -14.18 -2.37 -12.10
CA LYS A 264 -13.39 -1.60 -13.09
C LYS A 264 -12.87 -0.31 -12.48
N GLY A 265 -11.55 -0.09 -12.54
CA GLY A 265 -10.86 1.01 -11.88
C GLY A 265 -10.54 0.77 -10.40
N SER A 266 -10.72 -0.46 -9.90
CA SER A 266 -10.25 -0.85 -8.56
C SER A 266 -8.76 -1.14 -8.54
N VAL A 267 -8.21 -1.20 -7.33
CA VAL A 267 -6.79 -1.47 -7.09
C VAL A 267 -6.65 -2.59 -6.06
N TRP A 268 -5.79 -3.54 -6.32
CA TRP A 268 -5.22 -4.44 -5.31
C TRP A 268 -3.85 -3.95 -4.93
N VAL A 269 -3.57 -3.86 -3.65
CA VAL A 269 -2.23 -3.58 -3.13
C VAL A 269 -1.63 -4.89 -2.69
N LEU A 270 -0.49 -5.25 -3.27
CA LEU A 270 0.23 -6.47 -2.93
C LEU A 270 1.43 -6.11 -2.06
N ASP A 271 1.41 -6.59 -0.83
CA ASP A 271 2.53 -6.46 0.09
C ASP A 271 3.49 -7.63 -0.08
N ARG A 272 4.79 -7.33 -0.11
CA ARG A 272 5.82 -8.32 -0.43
C ARG A 272 6.86 -8.45 0.67
N ASP A 273 7.45 -9.65 0.73
CA ASP A 273 8.56 -10.00 1.58
C ASP A 273 9.58 -10.82 0.79
N GLY A 274 10.82 -10.34 0.69
CA GLY A 274 11.87 -11.04 -0.04
C GLY A 274 11.50 -11.43 -1.48
N GLY A 275 10.71 -10.59 -2.17
CA GLY A 275 10.19 -10.86 -3.50
C GLY A 275 8.88 -11.65 -3.56
N ARG A 276 8.46 -12.31 -2.47
CA ARG A 276 7.19 -13.05 -2.37
C ARG A 276 6.06 -12.12 -1.93
N VAL A 277 4.87 -12.26 -2.51
CA VAL A 277 3.66 -11.59 -2.01
C VAL A 277 3.22 -12.30 -0.72
N VAL A 278 3.08 -11.55 0.36
CA VAL A 278 2.68 -12.08 1.69
C VAL A 278 1.29 -11.64 2.10
N ALA A 279 0.81 -10.51 1.57
CA ALA A 279 -0.56 -10.07 1.78
C ALA A 279 -1.07 -9.30 0.56
N ALA A 280 -2.39 -9.26 0.40
CA ALA A 280 -3.06 -8.45 -0.60
C ALA A 280 -4.33 -7.83 -0.01
N HIS A 281 -4.59 -6.55 -0.33
CA HIS A 281 -5.83 -5.89 0.08
C HIS A 281 -6.49 -5.13 -1.06
N TYR A 282 -7.81 -5.13 -1.06
CA TYR A 282 -8.62 -4.56 -2.11
C TYR A 282 -9.04 -3.13 -1.82
N LEU A 283 -8.82 -2.23 -2.76
CA LEU A 283 -9.32 -0.87 -2.77
C LEU A 283 -10.40 -0.73 -3.85
N PRO A 284 -11.68 -0.52 -3.50
CA PRO A 284 -12.75 -0.38 -4.48
C PRO A 284 -12.48 0.76 -5.46
N ALA A 285 -13.09 0.67 -6.65
CA ALA A 285 -13.01 1.74 -7.64
C ALA A 285 -13.47 3.08 -7.05
N PRO A 286 -12.84 4.19 -7.43
CA PRO A 286 -13.37 5.51 -7.09
C PRO A 286 -14.79 5.63 -7.63
N PRO A 287 -15.70 6.31 -6.90
CA PRO A 287 -17.07 6.52 -7.38
C PRO A 287 -17.06 7.19 -8.74
N GLY A 288 -17.94 6.75 -9.66
CA GLY A 288 -18.00 7.18 -11.07
C GLY A 288 -18.64 8.55 -11.26
#